data_207ddc58e9effe27c273bd3d462e2564
#
_entry.id   207ddc58e9effe27c273bd3d462e2564
#
_cell.length_a   1.000
_cell.length_b   1.000
_cell.length_c   1.000
_cell.angle_alpha   90.00
_cell.angle_beta   90.00
_cell.angle_gamma   90.00
#
_symmetry.space_group_name_H-M   'P 1'
#
loop_
_entity.id
_entity.type
_entity.pdbx_description
1 polymer ?
#
loop_
_entity_poly.entity_id
_entity_poly.type
_entity_poly.pdbx_seq_one_letter_code
_entity_poly.pdbx_strand_id
1 'polypeptide(L)'
;MTRPIQPRSRKGRLLGLLPARWVTTRVRTRDKVLYLSFDDGPHPEFTPPVLDLLAAHGATATFFLIGARIAEYPELTRRILAEGHALGNHSWSHPRMVDLPLAAQLEEIARTDAALSAYTGRELHPFRPPCGALPANLLLHFARTGRTIAFWSYDSHDYELLPVPELLPQIEADPPRAGDTILMHDDTAATCDLLARLLPQWRAQGFDVRAMPEGRG
;
A
#
# COMPACT_ATOMS: atom_id res chain seq x y z
N MET A 1 -18.81 -4.00 -22.96
CA MET A 1 -18.00 -5.08 -22.35
C MET A 1 -16.85 -4.41 -21.62
N THR A 2 -16.84 -4.45 -20.29
CA THR A 2 -15.76 -3.92 -19.48
C THR A 2 -14.48 -4.73 -19.73
N ARG A 3 -13.35 -4.03 -19.81
CA ARG A 3 -12.04 -4.68 -19.97
C ARG A 3 -11.77 -5.56 -18.74
N PRO A 4 -11.39 -6.84 -18.90
CA PRO A 4 -11.06 -7.67 -17.74
C PRO A 4 -9.84 -7.10 -17.01
N ILE A 5 -9.96 -6.95 -15.69
CA ILE A 5 -8.84 -6.58 -14.82
C ILE A 5 -7.84 -7.75 -14.73
N GLN A 6 -6.62 -7.43 -14.34
CA GLN A 6 -5.59 -8.43 -14.05
C GLN A 6 -5.10 -8.25 -12.61
N PRO A 7 -5.80 -8.82 -11.61
CA PRO A 7 -5.47 -8.60 -10.21
C PRO A 7 -4.03 -8.98 -9.86
N ARG A 8 -3.44 -9.94 -10.59
CA ARG A 8 -2.03 -10.31 -10.35
C ARG A 8 -1.09 -9.38 -11.09
N SER A 9 -0.39 -8.57 -10.32
CA SER A 9 0.56 -7.57 -10.83
C SER A 9 1.68 -8.23 -11.66
N ARG A 10 1.67 -7.98 -12.98
CA ARG A 10 2.77 -8.42 -13.87
C ARG A 10 4.09 -7.77 -13.48
N LYS A 11 4.05 -6.48 -13.13
CA LYS A 11 5.21 -5.72 -12.67
C LYS A 11 5.70 -6.24 -11.32
N GLY A 12 4.78 -6.53 -10.39
CA GLY A 12 5.10 -7.16 -9.12
C GLY A 12 5.80 -8.51 -9.28
N ARG A 13 5.36 -9.35 -10.25
CA ARG A 13 6.03 -10.62 -10.56
C ARG A 13 7.45 -10.42 -11.08
N LEU A 14 7.66 -9.46 -11.97
CA LEU A 14 8.99 -9.16 -12.50
C LEU A 14 9.92 -8.61 -11.40
N LEU A 15 9.45 -7.65 -10.63
CA LEU A 15 10.21 -7.08 -9.51
C LEU A 15 10.47 -8.11 -8.40
N GLY A 16 9.59 -9.09 -8.22
CA GLY A 16 9.74 -10.19 -7.27
C GLY A 16 10.89 -11.17 -7.59
N LEU A 17 11.52 -11.03 -8.76
CA LEU A 17 12.77 -11.74 -9.09
C LEU A 17 14.00 -11.08 -8.46
N LEU A 18 13.87 -9.82 -8.04
CA LEU A 18 14.93 -9.12 -7.32
C LEU A 18 15.03 -9.60 -5.87
N PRO A 19 16.19 -9.43 -5.22
CA PRO A 19 16.33 -9.73 -3.79
C PRO A 19 15.27 -8.99 -2.96
N ALA A 20 14.61 -9.69 -2.03
CA ALA A 20 13.55 -9.13 -1.19
C ALA A 20 14.02 -7.93 -0.33
N ARG A 21 15.33 -7.83 -0.04
CA ARG A 21 15.94 -6.65 0.62
C ARG A 21 15.93 -5.39 -0.25
N TRP A 22 15.72 -5.50 -1.57
CA TRP A 22 15.63 -4.36 -2.48
C TRP A 22 14.18 -4.01 -2.79
N VAL A 23 13.36 -5.06 -3.10
CA VAL A 23 11.94 -4.87 -3.41
C VAL A 23 11.14 -6.01 -2.79
N THR A 24 10.19 -5.65 -1.93
CA THR A 24 9.22 -6.59 -1.37
C THR A 24 7.94 -6.48 -2.17
N THR A 25 7.60 -7.53 -2.90
CA THR A 25 6.34 -7.62 -3.67
C THR A 25 5.37 -8.60 -3.05
N ARG A 26 5.88 -9.54 -2.27
CA ARG A 26 5.12 -10.60 -1.62
C ARG A 26 5.85 -11.05 -0.35
N VAL A 27 5.12 -11.40 0.68
CA VAL A 27 5.70 -11.90 1.92
C VAL A 27 5.72 -13.44 1.89
N ARG A 28 6.88 -14.02 2.14
CA ARG A 28 7.00 -15.48 2.27
C ARG A 28 6.46 -15.89 3.63
N THR A 29 5.36 -16.62 3.65
CA THR A 29 4.72 -17.15 4.85
C THR A 29 4.20 -18.56 4.63
N ARG A 30 4.08 -19.33 5.71
CA ARG A 30 3.35 -20.61 5.76
C ARG A 30 1.94 -20.43 6.31
N ASP A 31 1.69 -19.27 6.94
CA ASP A 31 0.40 -18.93 7.54
C ASP A 31 -0.56 -18.41 6.48
N LYS A 32 -1.85 -18.55 6.73
CA LYS A 32 -2.90 -18.06 5.84
C LYS A 32 -3.15 -16.56 6.09
N VAL A 33 -2.18 -15.74 5.66
CA VAL A 33 -2.17 -14.29 5.86
C VAL A 33 -2.21 -13.57 4.53
N LEU A 34 -3.04 -12.53 4.43
CA LEU A 34 -3.03 -11.49 3.40
C LEU A 34 -2.42 -10.21 3.98
N TYR A 35 -1.58 -9.56 3.23
CA TYR A 35 -0.98 -8.28 3.63
C TYR A 35 -1.65 -7.14 2.88
N LEU A 36 -2.45 -6.37 3.61
CA LEU A 36 -3.24 -5.29 3.03
C LEU A 36 -2.48 -3.97 3.10
N SER A 37 -2.57 -3.18 2.03
CA SER A 37 -1.99 -1.86 1.99
C SER A 37 -2.86 -0.88 1.23
N PHE A 38 -2.82 0.38 1.67
CA PHE A 38 -3.52 1.51 1.08
C PHE A 38 -2.51 2.57 0.66
N ASP A 39 -2.71 3.15 -0.53
CA ASP A 39 -1.93 4.25 -1.06
C ASP A 39 -2.78 5.54 -1.05
N ASP A 40 -2.11 6.68 -1.21
CA ASP A 40 -2.65 8.01 -1.44
C ASP A 40 -3.26 8.73 -0.23
N GLY A 41 -3.56 8.07 0.89
CA GLY A 41 -4.08 8.70 2.09
C GLY A 41 -3.12 9.66 2.82
N PRO A 42 -3.57 10.21 3.98
CA PRO A 42 -4.91 10.09 4.51
C PRO A 42 -5.92 10.99 3.78
N HIS A 43 -7.15 10.51 3.66
CA HIS A 43 -8.26 11.28 3.08
C HIS A 43 -9.35 11.54 4.14
N PRO A 44 -9.85 12.79 4.31
CA PRO A 44 -10.75 13.14 5.41
C PRO A 44 -12.09 12.40 5.37
N GLU A 45 -12.56 12.04 4.18
CA GLU A 45 -13.84 11.35 4.00
C GLU A 45 -13.71 9.84 3.97
N PHE A 46 -12.66 9.28 3.37
CA PHE A 46 -12.58 7.84 3.09
C PHE A 46 -11.64 7.06 4.01
N THR A 47 -10.59 7.66 4.55
CA THR A 47 -9.74 6.97 5.52
C THR A 47 -10.50 6.56 6.79
N PRO A 48 -11.38 7.40 7.41
CA PRO A 48 -12.12 7.00 8.61
C PRO A 48 -12.97 5.73 8.41
N PRO A 49 -13.85 5.59 7.39
CA PRO A 49 -14.63 4.37 7.20
C PRO A 49 -13.76 3.15 6.86
N VAL A 50 -12.61 3.31 6.19
CA VAL A 50 -11.64 2.22 6.00
C VAL A 50 -11.12 1.71 7.34
N LEU A 51 -10.72 2.60 8.25
CA LEU A 51 -10.27 2.24 9.60
C LEU A 51 -11.36 1.53 10.40
N ASP A 52 -12.60 2.02 10.35
CA ASP A 52 -13.75 1.41 11.02
C ASP A 52 -13.99 -0.03 10.52
N LEU A 53 -13.90 -0.25 9.20
CA LEU A 53 -14.01 -1.58 8.60
C LEU A 53 -12.88 -2.51 9.04
N LEU A 54 -11.64 -2.03 9.06
CA LEU A 54 -10.49 -2.81 9.52
C LEU A 54 -10.67 -3.22 10.99
N ALA A 55 -11.05 -2.28 11.86
CA ALA A 55 -11.31 -2.53 13.28
C ALA A 55 -12.43 -3.56 13.49
N ALA A 56 -13.54 -3.43 12.76
CA ALA A 56 -14.68 -4.37 12.84
C ALA A 56 -14.30 -5.81 12.49
N HIS A 57 -13.27 -6.00 11.68
CA HIS A 57 -12.79 -7.32 11.26
C HIS A 57 -11.48 -7.75 11.94
N GLY A 58 -10.96 -7.00 12.92
CA GLY A 58 -9.69 -7.28 13.60
C GLY A 58 -8.52 -7.35 12.61
N ALA A 59 -8.56 -6.52 11.56
CA ALA A 59 -7.55 -6.46 10.51
C ALA A 59 -6.61 -5.27 10.73
N THR A 60 -5.35 -5.41 10.28
CA THR A 60 -4.41 -4.29 10.21
C THR A 60 -3.89 -4.13 8.79
N ALA A 61 -3.43 -2.94 8.44
CA ALA A 61 -2.91 -2.62 7.10
C ALA A 61 -1.70 -1.69 7.17
N THR A 62 -1.01 -1.56 6.05
CA THR A 62 0.03 -0.55 5.87
C THR A 62 -0.51 0.58 5.02
N PHE A 63 -0.42 1.82 5.51
CA PHE A 63 -0.84 3.01 4.79
C PHE A 63 0.39 3.74 4.24
N PHE A 64 0.54 3.78 2.93
CA PHE A 64 1.56 4.56 2.24
C PHE A 64 1.03 5.96 2.00
N LEU A 65 1.40 6.88 2.91
CA LEU A 65 0.82 8.20 2.97
C LEU A 65 1.59 9.22 2.12
N ILE A 66 0.85 10.12 1.48
CA ILE A 66 1.38 11.30 0.80
C ILE A 66 1.78 12.33 1.86
N GLY A 67 3.02 12.82 1.85
CA GLY A 67 3.55 13.72 2.86
C GLY A 67 2.75 15.01 3.02
N ALA A 68 2.28 15.60 1.93
CA ALA A 68 1.42 16.78 1.97
C ALA A 68 0.11 16.51 2.73
N ARG A 69 -0.50 15.32 2.54
CA ARG A 69 -1.73 14.92 3.24
C ARG A 69 -1.49 14.60 4.72
N ILE A 70 -0.30 14.11 5.09
CA ILE A 70 0.08 13.96 6.51
C ILE A 70 0.05 15.32 7.22
N ALA A 71 0.59 16.36 6.56
CA ALA A 71 0.62 17.71 7.12
C ALA A 71 -0.79 18.34 7.18
N GLU A 72 -1.64 18.01 6.23
CA GLU A 72 -3.02 18.53 6.15
C GLU A 72 -3.97 17.82 7.16
N TYR A 73 -3.79 16.51 7.36
CA TYR A 73 -4.67 15.69 8.21
C TYR A 73 -3.88 14.95 9.32
N PRO A 74 -3.23 15.68 10.24
CA PRO A 74 -2.36 15.08 11.26
C PRO A 74 -3.13 14.17 12.23
N GLU A 75 -4.40 14.43 12.50
CA GLU A 75 -5.22 13.61 13.39
C GLU A 75 -5.54 12.24 12.79
N LEU A 76 -5.77 12.18 11.46
CA LEU A 76 -5.98 10.89 10.79
C LEU A 76 -4.71 10.06 10.79
N THR A 77 -3.54 10.68 10.59
CA THR A 77 -2.26 9.97 10.68
C THR A 77 -2.03 9.39 12.08
N ARG A 78 -2.38 10.14 13.15
CA ARG A 78 -2.34 9.62 14.52
C ARG A 78 -3.32 8.47 14.73
N ARG A 79 -4.54 8.58 14.21
CA ARG A 79 -5.57 7.54 14.30
C ARG A 79 -5.09 6.25 13.65
N ILE A 80 -4.55 6.31 12.43
CA ILE A 80 -4.00 5.15 11.71
C ILE A 80 -2.98 4.42 12.59
N LEU A 81 -2.03 5.14 13.17
CA LEU A 81 -0.99 4.53 14.00
C LEU A 81 -1.55 4.00 15.34
N ALA A 82 -2.46 4.74 15.99
CA ALA A 82 -3.06 4.36 17.28
C ALA A 82 -3.92 3.10 17.18
N GLU A 83 -4.52 2.82 16.02
CA GLU A 83 -5.28 1.60 15.75
C GLU A 83 -4.40 0.40 15.32
N GLY A 84 -3.07 0.54 15.38
CA GLY A 84 -2.11 -0.55 15.16
C GLY A 84 -1.75 -0.80 13.70
N HIS A 85 -2.05 0.14 12.83
CA HIS A 85 -1.64 0.07 11.43
C HIS A 85 -0.20 0.56 11.23
N ALA A 86 0.45 0.11 10.16
CA ALA A 86 1.80 0.55 9.80
C ALA A 86 1.75 1.75 8.86
N LEU A 87 2.75 2.63 8.95
CA LEU A 87 2.93 3.77 8.06
C LEU A 87 4.05 3.54 7.07
N GLY A 88 3.83 3.94 5.82
CA GLY A 88 4.79 3.94 4.74
C GLY A 88 4.86 5.28 4.02
N ASN A 89 5.91 5.49 3.26
CA ASN A 89 6.19 6.72 2.53
C ASN A 89 5.71 6.61 1.08
N HIS A 90 4.83 7.52 0.64
CA HIS A 90 4.33 7.59 -0.74
C HIS A 90 4.75 8.87 -1.46
N SER A 91 5.94 9.43 -1.14
CA SER A 91 6.46 10.73 -1.55
C SER A 91 5.69 11.91 -0.96
N TRP A 92 6.21 13.14 -1.17
CA TRP A 92 5.61 14.33 -0.60
C TRP A 92 4.38 14.82 -1.39
N SER A 93 4.50 14.93 -2.71
CA SER A 93 3.48 15.51 -3.58
C SER A 93 2.91 14.54 -4.63
N HIS A 94 3.23 13.25 -4.51
CA HIS A 94 2.79 12.19 -5.42
C HIS A 94 3.19 12.41 -6.90
N PRO A 95 4.43 12.84 -7.22
CA PRO A 95 4.85 13.01 -8.60
C PRO A 95 5.16 11.66 -9.26
N ARG A 96 5.10 11.61 -10.58
CA ARG A 96 5.66 10.48 -11.31
C ARG A 96 7.19 10.50 -11.15
N MET A 97 7.73 9.63 -10.31
CA MET A 97 9.16 9.61 -9.97
C MET A 97 10.08 9.49 -11.18
N VAL A 98 9.61 8.85 -12.26
CA VAL A 98 10.39 8.67 -13.51
C VAL A 98 10.63 9.99 -14.25
N ASP A 99 9.84 11.02 -13.98
CA ASP A 99 9.93 12.32 -14.63
C ASP A 99 10.86 13.29 -13.87
N LEU A 100 11.39 12.87 -12.71
CA LEU A 100 12.24 13.68 -11.85
C LEU A 100 13.71 13.24 -11.88
N PRO A 101 14.66 14.16 -11.74
CA PRO A 101 16.06 13.81 -11.47
C PRO A 101 16.19 13.19 -10.08
N LEU A 102 17.21 12.35 -9.86
CA LEU A 102 17.41 11.62 -8.62
C LEU A 102 17.39 12.52 -7.36
N ALA A 103 18.00 13.69 -7.42
CA ALA A 103 18.02 14.63 -6.30
C ALA A 103 16.60 15.04 -5.87
N ALA A 104 15.71 15.36 -6.83
CA ALA A 104 14.32 15.70 -6.54
C ALA A 104 13.52 14.49 -6.05
N GLN A 105 13.78 13.28 -6.59
CA GLN A 105 13.17 12.04 -6.07
C GLN A 105 13.52 11.83 -4.59
N LEU A 106 14.78 12.02 -4.22
CA LEU A 106 15.25 11.85 -2.84
C LEU A 106 14.71 12.94 -1.91
N GLU A 107 14.54 14.17 -2.38
CA GLU A 107 13.92 15.26 -1.62
C GLU A 107 12.44 14.97 -1.30
N GLU A 108 11.66 14.54 -2.29
CA GLU A 108 10.27 14.09 -2.11
C GLU A 108 10.15 13.02 -1.02
N ILE A 109 11.06 12.06 -1.05
CA ILE A 109 11.07 10.94 -0.11
C ILE A 109 11.52 11.40 1.29
N ALA A 110 12.62 12.16 1.38
CA ALA A 110 13.17 12.62 2.66
C ALA A 110 12.19 13.53 3.41
N ARG A 111 11.51 14.42 2.69
CA ARG A 111 10.49 15.30 3.27
C ARG A 111 9.33 14.53 3.87
N THR A 112 8.89 13.45 3.24
CA THR A 112 7.83 12.58 3.76
C THR A 112 8.32 11.76 4.94
N ASP A 113 9.55 11.22 4.90
CA ASP A 113 10.14 10.52 6.04
C ASP A 113 10.21 11.43 7.27
N ALA A 114 10.62 12.69 7.10
CA ALA A 114 10.66 13.65 8.19
C ALA A 114 9.26 13.90 8.81
N ALA A 115 8.20 13.97 7.97
CA ALA A 115 6.83 14.09 8.47
C ALA A 115 6.38 12.83 9.22
N LEU A 116 6.68 11.63 8.71
CA LEU A 116 6.34 10.36 9.36
C LEU A 116 7.12 10.12 10.66
N SER A 117 8.37 10.59 10.73
CA SER A 117 9.24 10.44 11.90
C SER A 117 8.63 11.06 13.16
N ALA A 118 7.86 12.14 13.02
CA ALA A 118 7.15 12.78 14.12
C ALA A 118 6.12 11.86 14.80
N TYR A 119 5.62 10.84 14.11
CA TYR A 119 4.63 9.87 14.62
C TYR A 119 5.27 8.55 15.03
N THR A 120 6.27 8.08 14.30
CA THR A 120 6.83 6.73 14.47
C THR A 120 8.12 6.71 15.27
N GLY A 121 8.81 7.85 15.42
CA GLY A 121 10.15 7.94 15.98
C GLY A 121 11.25 7.33 15.09
N ARG A 122 10.96 6.94 13.85
CA ARG A 122 11.91 6.33 12.93
C ARG A 122 12.37 7.33 11.88
N GLU A 123 13.60 7.22 11.43
CA GLU A 123 14.16 8.07 10.38
C GLU A 123 13.74 7.62 8.96
N LEU A 124 13.57 6.32 8.76
CA LEU A 124 13.26 5.73 7.46
C LEU A 124 12.00 4.88 7.52
N HIS A 125 11.19 4.95 6.48
CA HIS A 125 9.96 4.19 6.33
C HIS A 125 9.97 3.38 5.04
N PRO A 126 9.24 2.25 4.94
CA PRO A 126 9.04 1.56 3.67
C PRO A 126 8.55 2.56 2.63
N PHE A 127 9.17 2.55 1.45
CA PHE A 127 8.80 3.47 0.38
C PHE A 127 8.06 2.73 -0.72
N ARG A 128 6.95 3.29 -1.17
CA ARG A 128 6.24 2.85 -2.38
C ARG A 128 6.24 4.00 -3.39
N PRO A 129 6.72 3.74 -4.63
CA PRO A 129 6.75 4.80 -5.64
C PRO A 129 5.34 5.10 -6.16
N PRO A 130 4.94 6.39 -6.27
CA PRO A 130 3.69 6.82 -6.91
C PRO A 130 3.42 6.15 -8.25
N CYS A 131 2.16 5.75 -8.49
CA CYS A 131 1.73 5.04 -9.70
C CYS A 131 2.53 3.74 -9.98
N GLY A 132 3.23 3.20 -9.00
CA GLY A 132 4.18 2.12 -9.20
C GLY A 132 5.34 2.46 -10.15
N ALA A 133 5.56 3.73 -10.48
CA ALA A 133 6.57 4.20 -11.42
C ALA A 133 7.95 4.24 -10.74
N LEU A 134 8.68 3.11 -10.79
CA LEU A 134 9.98 2.94 -10.16
C LEU A 134 11.12 3.23 -11.15
N PRO A 135 11.88 4.34 -10.98
CA PRO A 135 13.06 4.63 -11.78
C PRO A 135 14.22 3.69 -11.43
N ALA A 136 15.00 3.28 -12.43
CA ALA A 136 16.16 2.41 -12.23
C ALA A 136 17.26 3.06 -11.36
N ASN A 137 17.47 4.38 -11.47
CA ASN A 137 18.41 5.14 -10.65
C ASN A 137 18.01 5.12 -9.17
N LEU A 138 16.72 5.25 -8.85
CA LEU A 138 16.20 5.19 -7.49
C LEU A 138 16.33 3.77 -6.92
N LEU A 139 15.97 2.74 -7.69
CA LEU A 139 16.17 1.35 -7.29
C LEU A 139 17.64 1.06 -6.95
N LEU A 140 18.57 1.52 -7.79
CA LEU A 140 19.99 1.33 -7.58
C LEU A 140 20.49 2.09 -6.34
N HIS A 141 19.99 3.31 -6.11
CA HIS A 141 20.30 4.08 -4.91
C HIS A 141 19.83 3.34 -3.65
N PHE A 142 18.61 2.84 -3.62
CA PHE A 142 18.08 2.11 -2.47
C PHE A 142 18.78 0.77 -2.23
N ALA A 143 19.14 0.06 -3.32
CA ALA A 143 19.92 -1.16 -3.21
C ALA A 143 21.31 -0.95 -2.55
N ARG A 144 21.89 0.25 -2.74
CA ARG A 144 23.19 0.63 -2.14
C ARG A 144 23.06 1.15 -0.71
N THR A 145 21.95 1.82 -0.39
CA THR A 145 21.69 2.42 0.93
C THR A 145 20.94 1.50 1.88
N GLY A 146 20.56 0.30 1.45
CA GLY A 146 19.85 -0.69 2.27
C GLY A 146 18.36 -0.41 2.46
N ARG A 147 17.78 0.60 1.80
CA ARG A 147 16.35 0.89 1.89
C ARG A 147 15.55 -0.03 0.98
N THR A 148 14.47 -0.61 1.53
CA THR A 148 13.58 -1.50 0.78
C THR A 148 12.44 -0.74 0.13
N ILE A 149 12.12 -1.10 -1.13
CA ILE A 149 10.94 -0.63 -1.84
C ILE A 149 9.81 -1.61 -1.57
N ALA A 150 8.66 -1.11 -1.09
CA ALA A 150 7.43 -1.87 -0.97
C ALA A 150 6.65 -1.81 -2.29
N PHE A 151 6.27 -2.98 -2.78
CA PHE A 151 5.45 -3.11 -3.98
C PHE A 151 4.27 -4.03 -3.68
N TRP A 152 3.52 -4.49 -4.69
CA TRP A 152 2.38 -5.39 -4.51
C TRP A 152 2.44 -6.57 -5.47
N SER A 153 1.84 -7.68 -5.09
CA SER A 153 1.64 -8.86 -5.94
C SER A 153 0.21 -8.95 -6.44
N TYR A 154 -0.71 -8.30 -5.75
CA TYR A 154 -2.14 -8.30 -6.04
C TYR A 154 -2.67 -6.86 -6.08
N ASP A 155 -3.36 -6.51 -7.16
CA ASP A 155 -3.92 -5.20 -7.43
C ASP A 155 -5.45 -5.31 -7.37
N SER A 156 -6.11 -4.51 -6.56
CA SER A 156 -7.57 -4.52 -6.45
C SER A 156 -8.26 -3.83 -7.61
N HIS A 157 -7.54 -2.95 -8.33
CA HIS A 157 -8.08 -2.07 -9.37
C HIS A 157 -9.21 -1.13 -8.89
N ASP A 158 -9.27 -0.83 -7.60
CA ASP A 158 -10.27 0.06 -7.00
C ASP A 158 -10.20 1.50 -7.54
N TYR A 159 -9.04 1.92 -8.04
CA TYR A 159 -8.80 3.21 -8.68
C TYR A 159 -9.35 3.34 -10.10
N GLU A 160 -9.72 2.25 -10.76
CA GLU A 160 -10.27 2.28 -12.12
C GLU A 160 -11.72 2.79 -12.18
N LEU A 161 -12.30 3.17 -11.03
CA LEU A 161 -13.66 3.71 -10.89
C LEU A 161 -14.75 2.77 -11.46
N LEU A 162 -14.47 1.47 -11.54
CA LEU A 162 -15.46 0.47 -11.89
C LEU A 162 -16.43 0.29 -10.73
N PRO A 163 -17.74 0.14 -11.03
CA PRO A 163 -18.71 -0.20 -10.00
C PRO A 163 -18.35 -1.51 -9.29
N VAL A 164 -18.47 -1.55 -7.96
CA VAL A 164 -18.15 -2.76 -7.18
C VAL A 164 -18.83 -4.04 -7.71
N PRO A 165 -20.10 -4.02 -8.20
CA PRO A 165 -20.73 -5.18 -8.82
C PRO A 165 -20.01 -5.71 -10.07
N GLU A 166 -19.20 -4.90 -10.74
CA GLU A 166 -18.41 -5.31 -11.91
C GLU A 166 -16.99 -5.75 -11.50
N LEU A 167 -16.44 -5.14 -10.46
CA LEU A 167 -15.09 -5.39 -9.97
C LEU A 167 -15.01 -6.66 -9.10
N LEU A 168 -15.95 -6.83 -8.19
CA LEU A 168 -15.95 -7.94 -7.23
C LEU A 168 -15.91 -9.33 -7.88
N PRO A 169 -16.73 -9.65 -8.91
CA PRO A 169 -16.65 -10.95 -9.57
C PRO A 169 -15.31 -11.24 -10.25
N GLN A 170 -14.60 -10.22 -10.69
CA GLN A 170 -13.28 -10.38 -11.30
C GLN A 170 -12.20 -10.68 -10.25
N ILE A 171 -12.28 -10.07 -9.06
CA ILE A 171 -11.44 -10.40 -7.90
C ILE A 171 -11.73 -11.82 -7.41
N GLU A 172 -13.00 -12.22 -7.35
CA GLU A 172 -13.42 -13.56 -6.94
C GLU A 172 -12.98 -14.65 -7.93
N ALA A 173 -12.86 -14.33 -9.21
CA ALA A 173 -12.36 -15.26 -10.24
C ALA A 173 -10.86 -15.59 -10.12
N ASP A 174 -10.03 -14.64 -9.63
CA ASP A 174 -8.61 -14.87 -9.31
C ASP A 174 -8.29 -14.28 -7.94
N PRO A 175 -8.72 -14.91 -6.84
CA PRO A 175 -8.61 -14.37 -5.50
C PRO A 175 -7.16 -14.28 -5.00
N PRO A 176 -6.87 -13.40 -4.04
CA PRO A 176 -5.55 -13.31 -3.43
C PRO A 176 -5.20 -14.61 -2.68
N ARG A 177 -3.90 -14.87 -2.55
CA ARG A 177 -3.33 -16.07 -1.92
C ARG A 177 -2.48 -15.70 -0.72
N ALA A 178 -2.29 -16.63 0.19
CA ALA A 178 -1.43 -16.43 1.36
C ALA A 178 -0.07 -15.82 0.98
N GLY A 179 0.30 -14.74 1.68
CA GLY A 179 1.51 -13.97 1.41
C GLY A 179 1.37 -12.88 0.35
N ASP A 180 0.24 -12.77 -0.35
CA ASP A 180 0.04 -11.66 -1.28
C ASP A 180 0.01 -10.33 -0.52
N THR A 181 0.65 -9.33 -1.11
CA THR A 181 0.54 -7.91 -0.74
C THR A 181 -0.48 -7.28 -1.65
N ILE A 182 -1.59 -6.83 -1.07
CA ILE A 182 -2.74 -6.29 -1.77
C ILE A 182 -2.62 -4.77 -1.80
N LEU A 183 -2.72 -4.19 -2.99
CA LEU A 183 -2.85 -2.75 -3.21
C LEU A 183 -4.32 -2.37 -3.22
N MET A 184 -4.67 -1.37 -2.44
CA MET A 184 -5.90 -0.58 -2.46
C MET A 184 -5.56 0.90 -2.26
N HIS A 185 -6.57 1.78 -2.34
CA HIS A 185 -6.42 3.22 -2.13
C HIS A 185 -7.48 3.69 -1.11
N ASP A 186 -7.12 4.56 -0.17
CA ASP A 186 -8.07 5.06 0.85
C ASP A 186 -8.58 6.48 0.53
N ASP A 187 -8.77 6.75 -0.76
CA ASP A 187 -9.19 8.04 -1.28
C ASP A 187 -10.48 7.99 -2.13
N THR A 188 -11.16 6.84 -2.18
CA THR A 188 -12.42 6.68 -2.93
C THR A 188 -13.49 5.90 -2.17
N ALA A 189 -14.78 6.22 -2.45
CA ALA A 189 -15.92 5.47 -1.92
C ALA A 189 -15.94 4.01 -2.41
N ALA A 190 -15.46 3.75 -3.64
CA ALA A 190 -15.40 2.41 -4.22
C ALA A 190 -14.56 1.46 -3.38
N THR A 191 -13.46 1.95 -2.79
CA THR A 191 -12.61 1.17 -1.89
C THR A 191 -13.35 0.76 -0.63
N CYS A 192 -14.10 1.68 0.00
CA CYS A 192 -14.88 1.38 1.18
C CYS A 192 -15.92 0.27 0.89
N ASP A 193 -16.66 0.40 -0.21
CA ASP A 193 -17.66 -0.58 -0.62
C ASP A 193 -17.06 -1.95 -0.96
N LEU A 194 -15.92 -1.95 -1.64
CA LEU A 194 -15.18 -3.17 -2.00
C LEU A 194 -14.63 -3.86 -0.75
N LEU A 195 -14.00 -3.11 0.14
CA LEU A 195 -13.41 -3.61 1.37
C LEU A 195 -14.48 -4.21 2.31
N ALA A 196 -15.65 -3.57 2.42
CA ALA A 196 -16.79 -4.08 3.18
C ALA A 196 -17.28 -5.45 2.69
N ARG A 197 -17.02 -5.81 1.42
CA ARG A 197 -17.33 -7.12 0.86
C ARG A 197 -16.19 -8.12 1.01
N LEU A 198 -14.97 -7.68 0.78
CA LEU A 198 -13.80 -8.57 0.74
C LEU A 198 -13.34 -9.01 2.13
N LEU A 199 -13.33 -8.12 3.14
CA LEU A 199 -12.86 -8.46 4.49
C LEU A 199 -13.64 -9.63 5.11
N PRO A 200 -14.99 -9.63 5.15
CA PRO A 200 -15.73 -10.78 5.70
C PRO A 200 -15.51 -12.06 4.87
N GLN A 201 -15.38 -11.97 3.54
CA GLN A 201 -15.10 -13.13 2.69
C GLN A 201 -13.72 -13.73 3.01
N TRP A 202 -12.68 -12.89 3.12
CA TRP A 202 -11.32 -13.37 3.45
C TRP A 202 -11.28 -14.00 4.85
N ARG A 203 -11.96 -13.39 5.82
CA ARG A 203 -12.08 -13.94 7.18
C ARG A 203 -12.82 -15.28 7.18
N ALA A 204 -13.95 -15.40 6.47
CA ALA A 204 -14.69 -16.66 6.33
C ALA A 204 -13.86 -17.77 5.66
N GLN A 205 -12.97 -17.41 4.75
CA GLN A 205 -11.99 -18.31 4.14
C GLN A 205 -10.83 -18.65 5.10
N GLY A 206 -10.78 -18.08 6.31
CA GLY A 206 -9.74 -18.32 7.31
C GLY A 206 -8.46 -17.54 7.09
N PHE A 207 -8.47 -16.48 6.29
CA PHE A 207 -7.33 -15.58 6.19
C PHE A 207 -7.26 -14.64 7.39
N ASP A 208 -6.05 -14.44 7.90
CA ASP A 208 -5.72 -13.28 8.70
C ASP A 208 -5.31 -12.12 7.77
N VAL A 209 -5.72 -10.88 8.09
CA VAL A 209 -5.40 -9.70 7.28
C VAL A 209 -4.55 -8.76 8.12
N ARG A 210 -3.33 -8.51 7.67
CA ARG A 210 -2.31 -7.79 8.43
C ARG A 210 -1.63 -6.69 7.64
N ALA A 211 -1.04 -5.76 8.38
CA ALA A 211 -0.03 -4.85 7.85
C ALA A 211 1.16 -5.64 7.28
N MET A 212 1.83 -5.09 6.27
CA MET A 212 3.08 -5.65 5.76
C MET A 212 4.12 -5.70 6.90
N PRO A 213 4.92 -6.76 7.00
CA PRO A 213 6.01 -6.78 7.96
C PRO A 213 6.97 -5.65 7.63
N GLU A 214 7.39 -4.95 8.66
CA GLU A 214 8.41 -3.91 8.54
C GLU A 214 9.68 -4.56 7.99
N GLY A 215 10.17 -4.05 6.88
CA GLY A 215 11.46 -4.45 6.36
C GLY A 215 12.52 -4.23 7.45
N ARG A 216 13.47 -5.15 7.59
CA ARG A 216 14.62 -4.93 8.48
C ARG A 216 15.34 -3.69 7.95
N GLY A 217 15.28 -2.60 8.73
CA GLY A 217 16.13 -1.46 8.54
C GLY A 217 17.60 -1.82 8.74
#